data_1d5e0807058bb5abcec26bace8443f20
#
_entry.id   1d5e0807058bb5abcec26bace8443f20
#
_cell.length_a   1.000
_cell.length_b   1.000
_cell.length_c   1.000
_cell.angle_alpha   90.00
_cell.angle_beta   90.00
_cell.angle_gamma   90.00
#
_symmetry.space_group_name_H-M   'P 1'
#
loop_
_entity.id
_entity.type
_entity.pdbx_description
1 polymer ?
#
loop_
_entity_poly.entity_id
_entity_poly.type
_entity_poly.pdbx_seq_one_letter_code
_entity_poly.pdbx_strand_id
1 'polypeptide(L)'
;LPGAPTLVDGLEIGPWLSLKDLRAARQRLPGMPFYFHGGNLLLKVGWPGVVSSAQAYVQASASPWASMHLFIWPYWMAWLMYRYPMIRLPRPNPERETRRLIGQVRRLQRALPVPVTLENIEFVPSRKFIDHVQPALIRRVLEQTGCDLLLDLGHARVAAAELGLSERDYLLQLPLERVVQIHVSGPRIKNGRLFDAHESLQEEDYALLEFALQRAQPR
;
A
#
# COMPACT_ATOMS: atom_id res chain seq x y z
N LEU A 1 -6.84 -12.05 -28.87
CA LEU A 1 -6.92 -13.26 -29.70
C LEU A 1 -7.64 -14.32 -28.86
N PRO A 2 -8.71 -14.96 -29.37
CA PRO A 2 -9.35 -16.07 -28.67
C PRO A 2 -8.34 -17.22 -28.54
N GLY A 3 -8.10 -17.67 -27.30
CA GLY A 3 -7.22 -18.80 -27.00
C GLY A 3 -5.77 -18.46 -26.69
N ALA A 4 -5.37 -17.19 -26.60
CA ALA A 4 -4.09 -16.85 -26.00
C ALA A 4 -4.17 -17.14 -24.49
N PRO A 5 -3.18 -17.86 -23.89
CA PRO A 5 -3.14 -18.03 -22.45
C PRO A 5 -3.07 -16.63 -21.81
N THR A 6 -3.94 -16.39 -20.83
CA THR A 6 -3.85 -15.17 -20.02
C THR A 6 -2.53 -15.22 -19.26
N LEU A 7 -1.67 -14.23 -19.47
CA LEU A 7 -0.39 -14.11 -18.76
C LEU A 7 -0.58 -13.71 -17.30
N VAL A 8 -1.83 -13.41 -16.89
CA VAL A 8 -2.19 -12.95 -15.57
C VAL A 8 -3.51 -13.59 -15.11
N ASP A 9 -3.60 -13.89 -13.82
CA ASP A 9 -4.78 -14.52 -13.21
C ASP A 9 -5.73 -13.50 -12.55
N GLY A 10 -5.37 -12.21 -12.55
CA GLY A 10 -6.17 -11.14 -11.99
C GLY A 10 -5.61 -9.76 -12.34
N LEU A 11 -6.41 -8.73 -12.11
CA LEU A 11 -6.04 -7.34 -12.39
C LEU A 11 -6.24 -6.48 -11.14
N GLU A 12 -5.21 -5.73 -10.75
CA GLU A 12 -5.36 -4.69 -9.76
C GLU A 12 -5.85 -3.40 -10.41
N ILE A 13 -6.81 -2.77 -9.75
CA ILE A 13 -7.44 -1.53 -10.23
C ILE A 13 -7.54 -0.51 -9.08
N GLY A 14 -7.50 0.76 -9.45
CA GLY A 14 -7.62 1.83 -8.48
C GLY A 14 -8.31 3.07 -9.02
N PRO A 15 -8.30 4.17 -8.26
CA PRO A 15 -8.96 5.43 -8.65
C PRO A 15 -8.39 6.10 -9.91
N TRP A 16 -7.29 5.59 -10.47
CA TRP A 16 -6.75 6.00 -11.77
C TRP A 16 -7.57 5.49 -12.95
N LEU A 17 -8.38 4.44 -12.76
CA LEU A 17 -9.32 3.91 -13.73
C LEU A 17 -10.73 4.44 -13.43
N SER A 18 -11.43 5.03 -14.38
CA SER A 18 -12.79 5.49 -14.13
C SER A 18 -13.75 4.33 -13.85
N LEU A 19 -14.81 4.55 -13.06
CA LEU A 19 -15.83 3.53 -12.82
C LEU A 19 -16.52 3.05 -14.09
N LYS A 20 -16.63 3.92 -15.12
CA LYS A 20 -17.16 3.56 -16.45
C LYS A 20 -16.23 2.55 -17.12
N ASP A 21 -14.95 2.84 -17.16
CA ASP A 21 -13.94 1.98 -17.81
C ASP A 21 -13.76 0.66 -17.03
N LEU A 22 -13.83 0.69 -15.70
CA LEU A 22 -13.83 -0.52 -14.88
C LEU A 22 -15.00 -1.45 -15.23
N ARG A 23 -16.21 -0.91 -15.33
CA ARG A 23 -17.39 -1.70 -15.72
C ARG A 23 -17.24 -2.27 -17.14
N ALA A 24 -16.72 -1.48 -18.07
CA ALA A 24 -16.43 -1.94 -19.44
C ALA A 24 -15.35 -3.03 -19.45
N ALA A 25 -14.29 -2.90 -18.66
CA ALA A 25 -13.24 -3.91 -18.52
C ALA A 25 -13.81 -5.24 -18.00
N ARG A 26 -14.66 -5.19 -16.98
CA ARG A 26 -15.31 -6.40 -16.44
C ARG A 26 -16.21 -7.11 -17.45
N GLN A 27 -16.91 -6.36 -18.29
CA GLN A 27 -17.72 -6.95 -19.37
C GLN A 27 -16.85 -7.64 -20.45
N ARG A 28 -15.65 -7.08 -20.72
CA ARG A 28 -14.72 -7.62 -21.72
C ARG A 28 -13.90 -8.80 -21.22
N LEU A 29 -13.74 -8.92 -19.90
CA LEU A 29 -12.91 -9.92 -19.24
C LEU A 29 -13.77 -10.72 -18.22
N PRO A 30 -14.79 -11.46 -18.71
CA PRO A 30 -15.65 -12.25 -17.84
C PRO A 30 -14.82 -13.33 -17.14
N GLY A 31 -14.99 -13.45 -15.81
CA GLY A 31 -14.25 -14.41 -14.99
C GLY A 31 -12.88 -13.94 -14.50
N MET A 32 -12.35 -12.81 -15.01
CA MET A 32 -11.11 -12.23 -14.50
C MET A 32 -11.36 -11.59 -13.12
N PRO A 33 -10.61 -11.98 -12.06
CA PRO A 33 -10.66 -11.30 -10.78
C PRO A 33 -10.12 -9.87 -10.87
N PHE A 34 -10.77 -8.94 -10.17
CA PHE A 34 -10.31 -7.57 -10.03
C PHE A 34 -10.07 -7.28 -8.54
N TYR A 35 -8.92 -6.70 -8.23
CA TYR A 35 -8.51 -6.33 -6.87
C TYR A 35 -8.48 -4.81 -6.75
N PHE A 36 -9.22 -4.27 -5.78
CA PHE A 36 -9.28 -2.82 -5.60
C PHE A 36 -8.14 -2.32 -4.72
N HIS A 37 -7.28 -1.49 -5.28
CA HIS A 37 -6.23 -0.77 -4.58
C HIS A 37 -6.57 0.73 -4.51
N GLY A 38 -6.95 1.18 -3.32
CA GLY A 38 -7.34 2.58 -3.09
C GLY A 38 -6.14 3.52 -2.93
N GLY A 39 -4.92 3.00 -2.84
CA GLY A 39 -3.71 3.80 -2.66
C GLY A 39 -3.84 4.78 -1.49
N ASN A 40 -3.72 6.07 -1.78
CA ASN A 40 -3.75 7.15 -0.79
C ASN A 40 -5.16 7.57 -0.33
N LEU A 41 -6.24 6.83 -0.64
CA LEU A 41 -7.60 7.19 -0.19
C LEU A 41 -7.71 7.28 1.33
N LEU A 42 -6.94 6.48 2.06
CA LEU A 42 -6.94 6.48 3.52
C LEU A 42 -6.60 7.86 4.11
N LEU A 43 -5.72 8.63 3.46
CA LEU A 43 -5.39 10.01 3.86
C LEU A 43 -6.59 10.94 3.84
N LYS A 44 -7.57 10.65 2.99
CA LYS A 44 -8.73 11.52 2.70
C LYS A 44 -10.03 11.03 3.30
N VAL A 45 -10.03 10.00 4.13
CA VAL A 45 -11.26 9.35 4.68
C VAL A 45 -12.23 10.32 5.38
N GLY A 46 -11.74 11.45 5.87
CA GLY A 46 -12.59 12.52 6.43
C GLY A 46 -13.29 13.41 5.40
N TRP A 47 -12.95 13.32 4.13
CA TRP A 47 -13.48 14.21 3.09
C TRP A 47 -14.79 13.67 2.52
N PRO A 48 -15.70 14.58 2.10
CA PRO A 48 -16.94 14.18 1.45
C PRO A 48 -16.68 13.31 0.21
N GLY A 49 -17.47 12.26 0.05
CA GLY A 49 -17.42 11.39 -1.14
C GLY A 49 -16.30 10.34 -1.17
N VAL A 50 -15.27 10.41 -0.30
CA VAL A 50 -14.15 9.47 -0.35
C VAL A 50 -14.59 8.05 0.00
N VAL A 51 -15.37 7.89 1.05
CA VAL A 51 -15.88 6.57 1.47
C VAL A 51 -16.85 6.00 0.43
N SER A 52 -17.79 6.81 -0.08
CA SER A 52 -18.71 6.37 -1.14
C SER A 52 -18.02 6.05 -2.45
N SER A 53 -16.93 6.77 -2.78
CA SER A 53 -16.07 6.41 -3.92
C SER A 53 -15.46 5.03 -3.72
N ALA A 54 -14.84 4.75 -2.57
CA ALA A 54 -14.27 3.44 -2.27
C ALA A 54 -15.32 2.33 -2.36
N GLN A 55 -16.53 2.56 -1.80
CA GLN A 55 -17.65 1.63 -1.93
C GLN A 55 -18.01 1.34 -3.39
N ALA A 56 -18.10 2.40 -4.22
CA ALA A 56 -18.43 2.26 -5.63
C ALA A 56 -17.38 1.44 -6.40
N TYR A 57 -16.08 1.62 -6.11
CA TYR A 57 -15.01 0.82 -6.71
C TYR A 57 -15.05 -0.64 -6.25
N VAL A 58 -15.23 -0.89 -4.95
CA VAL A 58 -15.35 -2.26 -4.41
C VAL A 58 -16.53 -2.98 -5.05
N GLN A 59 -17.70 -2.33 -5.16
CA GLN A 59 -18.87 -2.92 -5.83
C GLN A 59 -18.63 -3.16 -7.32
N ALA A 60 -18.06 -2.17 -8.02
CA ALA A 60 -17.85 -2.27 -9.46
C ALA A 60 -16.78 -3.32 -9.81
N SER A 61 -15.77 -3.52 -8.99
CA SER A 61 -14.74 -4.53 -9.18
C SER A 61 -15.16 -5.91 -8.67
N ALA A 62 -16.08 -6.00 -7.71
CA ALA A 62 -16.33 -7.19 -6.89
C ALA A 62 -15.05 -7.70 -6.22
N SER A 63 -14.17 -6.78 -5.84
CA SER A 63 -12.91 -7.10 -5.17
C SER A 63 -13.16 -7.83 -3.85
N PRO A 64 -12.40 -8.88 -3.55
CA PRO A 64 -12.55 -9.61 -2.28
C PRO A 64 -12.02 -8.85 -1.06
N TRP A 65 -11.19 -7.83 -1.27
CA TRP A 65 -10.70 -6.88 -0.26
C TRP A 65 -10.45 -5.51 -0.86
N ALA A 66 -10.16 -4.53 -0.02
CA ALA A 66 -9.76 -3.19 -0.42
C ALA A 66 -8.41 -2.85 0.21
N SER A 67 -7.36 -2.71 -0.60
CA SER A 67 -6.03 -2.34 -0.12
C SER A 67 -5.81 -0.84 -0.12
N MET A 68 -5.09 -0.34 0.90
CA MET A 68 -4.81 1.08 1.09
C MET A 68 -3.39 1.28 1.60
N HIS A 69 -2.71 2.32 1.15
CA HIS A 69 -1.40 2.71 1.70
C HIS A 69 -1.51 3.07 3.19
N LEU A 70 -0.65 2.49 4.00
CA LEU A 70 -0.51 2.80 5.42
C LEU A 70 0.27 4.11 5.58
N PHE A 71 -0.42 5.23 5.55
CA PHE A 71 0.17 6.56 5.58
C PHE A 71 -0.26 7.33 6.84
N ILE A 72 0.64 7.48 7.82
CA ILE A 72 0.27 8.07 9.11
C ILE A 72 0.16 9.59 9.10
N TRP A 73 0.73 10.27 8.10
CA TRP A 73 0.71 11.73 8.10
C TRP A 73 -0.64 12.30 7.70
N PRO A 74 -0.99 13.51 8.22
CA PRO A 74 -2.16 14.20 7.73
C PRO A 74 -2.02 14.56 6.26
N TYR A 75 -3.13 14.49 5.50
CA TYR A 75 -3.14 14.82 4.07
C TYR A 75 -2.54 16.20 3.77
N TRP A 76 -2.86 17.21 4.60
CA TRP A 76 -2.35 18.57 4.40
C TRP A 76 -0.81 18.65 4.47
N MET A 77 -0.18 17.83 5.33
CA MET A 77 1.29 17.78 5.40
C MET A 77 1.87 17.16 4.13
N ALA A 78 1.33 16.03 3.70
CA ALA A 78 1.76 15.37 2.47
C ALA A 78 1.59 16.32 1.26
N TRP A 79 0.44 17.03 1.18
CA TRP A 79 0.17 18.00 0.13
C TRP A 79 1.14 19.19 0.16
N LEU A 80 1.42 19.76 1.35
CA LEU A 80 2.36 20.88 1.49
C LEU A 80 3.78 20.48 1.07
N MET A 81 4.23 19.28 1.45
CA MET A 81 5.57 18.80 1.09
C MET A 81 5.68 18.52 -0.41
N TYR A 82 4.63 17.99 -1.03
CA TYR A 82 4.57 17.81 -2.48
C TYR A 82 4.57 19.16 -3.22
N ARG A 83 3.76 20.12 -2.76
CA ARG A 83 3.60 21.44 -3.42
C ARG A 83 4.78 22.37 -3.18
N TYR A 84 5.45 22.25 -2.03
CA TYR A 84 6.55 23.09 -1.59
C TYR A 84 7.67 22.22 -1.00
N PRO A 85 8.53 21.59 -1.83
CA PRO A 85 9.56 20.64 -1.37
C PRO A 85 10.54 21.21 -0.35
N MET A 86 10.72 22.54 -0.34
CA MET A 86 11.62 23.26 0.59
C MET A 86 10.97 23.64 1.92
N ILE A 87 9.68 23.33 2.10
CA ILE A 87 8.97 23.70 3.33
C ILE A 87 9.52 22.92 4.55
N ARG A 88 9.78 23.64 5.62
CA ARG A 88 10.21 23.04 6.89
C ARG A 88 8.98 22.79 7.78
N LEU A 89 8.44 21.59 7.72
CA LEU A 89 7.37 21.18 8.63
C LEU A 89 7.92 20.67 9.97
N PRO A 90 7.20 20.88 11.08
CA PRO A 90 7.54 20.24 12.34
C PRO A 90 7.38 18.73 12.23
N ARG A 91 8.12 17.97 13.07
CA ARG A 91 7.89 16.52 13.19
C ARG A 91 6.47 16.30 13.71
N PRO A 92 5.67 15.47 13.03
CA PRO A 92 4.35 15.10 13.54
C PRO A 92 4.52 14.28 14.83
N ASN A 93 3.52 14.33 15.71
CA ASN A 93 3.49 13.46 16.88
C ASN A 93 3.04 12.05 16.43
N PRO A 94 3.92 11.03 16.46
CA PRO A 94 3.60 9.73 15.89
C PRO A 94 2.46 9.03 16.64
N GLU A 95 2.31 9.22 17.93
CA GLU A 95 1.21 8.64 18.72
C GLU A 95 -0.15 9.22 18.34
N ARG A 96 -0.23 10.54 18.16
CA ARG A 96 -1.46 11.21 17.73
C ARG A 96 -1.84 10.77 16.32
N GLU A 97 -0.87 10.73 15.40
CA GLU A 97 -1.14 10.40 14.00
C GLU A 97 -1.49 8.90 13.85
N THR A 98 -0.85 8.03 14.60
CA THR A 98 -1.21 6.60 14.63
C THR A 98 -2.65 6.40 15.12
N ARG A 99 -3.06 7.07 16.21
CA ARG A 99 -4.46 6.99 16.69
C ARG A 99 -5.44 7.53 15.65
N ARG A 100 -5.11 8.61 14.95
CA ARG A 100 -5.91 9.17 13.86
C ARG A 100 -6.06 8.16 12.74
N LEU A 101 -4.95 7.56 12.30
CA LEU A 101 -4.94 6.55 11.24
C LEU A 101 -5.82 5.34 11.60
N ILE A 102 -5.67 4.79 12.80
CA ILE A 102 -6.49 3.68 13.29
C ILE A 102 -7.99 4.04 13.24
N GLY A 103 -8.33 5.27 13.64
CA GLY A 103 -9.71 5.77 13.52
C GLY A 103 -10.22 5.83 12.07
N GLN A 104 -9.37 6.23 11.13
CA GLN A 104 -9.69 6.27 9.69
C GLN A 104 -9.87 4.86 9.12
N VAL A 105 -8.97 3.93 9.45
CA VAL A 105 -9.07 2.51 9.05
C VAL A 105 -10.37 1.90 9.56
N ARG A 106 -10.68 2.06 10.84
CA ARG A 106 -11.93 1.56 11.44
C ARG A 106 -13.17 2.17 10.79
N ARG A 107 -13.11 3.43 10.33
CA ARG A 107 -14.21 4.06 9.59
C ARG A 107 -14.40 3.39 8.23
N LEU A 108 -13.33 3.09 7.50
CA LEU A 108 -13.40 2.34 6.24
C LEU A 108 -13.92 0.93 6.45
N GLN A 109 -13.42 0.21 7.44
CA GLN A 109 -13.86 -1.17 7.76
C GLN A 109 -15.36 -1.24 8.04
N ARG A 110 -15.93 -0.23 8.72
CA ARG A 110 -17.38 -0.18 8.95
C ARG A 110 -18.19 0.16 7.71
N ALA A 111 -17.59 0.83 6.75
CA ALA A 111 -18.28 1.32 5.56
C ALA A 111 -18.16 0.36 4.37
N LEU A 112 -17.08 -0.38 4.26
CA LEU A 112 -16.83 -1.28 3.14
C LEU A 112 -17.41 -2.67 3.43
N PRO A 113 -18.02 -3.34 2.42
CA PRO A 113 -18.56 -4.69 2.57
C PRO A 113 -17.49 -5.80 2.52
N VAL A 114 -16.22 -5.43 2.40
CA VAL A 114 -15.06 -6.32 2.26
C VAL A 114 -13.98 -5.95 3.27
N PRO A 115 -13.08 -6.89 3.62
CA PRO A 115 -11.92 -6.57 4.46
C PRO A 115 -11.07 -5.44 3.88
N VAL A 116 -10.46 -4.64 4.77
CA VAL A 116 -9.45 -3.64 4.44
C VAL A 116 -8.08 -4.24 4.71
N THR A 117 -7.19 -4.19 3.73
CA THR A 117 -5.77 -4.52 3.86
C THR A 117 -4.93 -3.24 3.84
N LEU A 118 -3.81 -3.24 4.53
CA LEU A 118 -2.93 -2.08 4.58
C LEU A 118 -1.58 -2.42 3.97
N GLU A 119 -1.07 -1.52 3.14
CA GLU A 119 0.20 -1.66 2.46
C GLU A 119 1.28 -0.83 3.16
N ASN A 120 2.45 -1.44 3.39
CA ASN A 120 3.63 -0.70 3.81
C ASN A 120 4.07 0.26 2.70
N ILE A 121 4.55 1.44 3.09
CA ILE A 121 4.99 2.47 2.15
C ILE A 121 6.46 2.85 2.37
N GLU A 122 7.05 3.49 1.34
CA GLU A 122 8.46 3.83 1.27
C GLU A 122 8.77 5.31 1.55
N PHE A 123 7.75 6.17 1.52
CA PHE A 123 7.96 7.62 1.42
C PHE A 123 8.52 8.26 2.69
N VAL A 124 9.82 8.54 2.71
CA VAL A 124 10.52 9.26 3.78
C VAL A 124 11.16 10.54 3.23
N PRO A 125 10.42 11.66 3.15
CA PRO A 125 10.95 12.91 2.60
C PRO A 125 12.05 13.55 3.46
N SER A 126 12.09 13.22 4.74
CA SER A 126 13.19 13.55 5.64
C SER A 126 13.14 12.66 6.88
N ARG A 127 14.26 12.58 7.62
CA ARG A 127 14.34 11.78 8.87
C ARG A 127 13.30 12.14 9.94
N LYS A 128 12.70 13.33 9.88
CA LYS A 128 11.59 13.71 10.76
C LYS A 128 10.33 12.86 10.58
N PHE A 129 10.22 12.18 9.45
CA PHE A 129 9.04 11.44 9.04
C PHE A 129 9.29 9.94 8.93
N ILE A 130 10.40 9.45 9.50
CA ILE A 130 10.81 8.06 9.46
C ILE A 130 9.86 7.11 10.20
N ASP A 131 9.03 7.65 11.09
CA ASP A 131 8.19 6.84 11.98
C ASP A 131 7.23 5.91 11.22
N HIS A 132 6.71 6.32 10.06
CA HIS A 132 5.70 5.53 9.35
C HIS A 132 6.24 4.31 8.59
N VAL A 133 7.55 4.25 8.35
CA VAL A 133 8.20 3.05 7.79
C VAL A 133 8.74 2.11 8.87
N GLN A 134 8.56 2.46 10.15
CA GLN A 134 8.99 1.62 11.26
C GLN A 134 8.13 0.35 11.36
N PRO A 135 8.73 -0.85 11.35
CA PRO A 135 7.97 -2.10 11.45
C PRO A 135 7.09 -2.19 12.69
N ALA A 136 7.56 -1.67 13.83
CA ALA A 136 6.79 -1.65 15.07
C ALA A 136 5.49 -0.83 14.95
N LEU A 137 5.50 0.27 14.20
CA LEU A 137 4.31 1.08 13.95
C LEU A 137 3.34 0.34 13.02
N ILE A 138 3.86 -0.26 11.94
CA ILE A 138 3.07 -1.05 10.99
C ILE A 138 2.38 -2.19 11.76
N ARG A 139 3.12 -2.98 12.52
CA ARG A 139 2.59 -4.07 13.36
C ARG A 139 1.49 -3.57 14.28
N ARG A 140 1.73 -2.49 15.04
CA ARG A 140 0.76 -1.90 15.95
C ARG A 140 -0.55 -1.50 15.28
N VAL A 141 -0.48 -0.88 14.09
CA VAL A 141 -1.69 -0.48 13.34
C VAL A 141 -2.47 -1.72 12.91
N LEU A 142 -1.80 -2.73 12.36
CA LEU A 142 -2.44 -3.96 11.91
C LEU A 142 -3.08 -4.72 13.09
N GLU A 143 -2.39 -4.86 14.22
CA GLU A 143 -2.92 -5.50 15.43
C GLU A 143 -4.16 -4.77 15.98
N GLN A 144 -4.10 -3.43 16.08
CA GLN A 144 -5.22 -2.65 16.64
C GLN A 144 -6.42 -2.52 15.71
N THR A 145 -6.23 -2.72 14.41
CA THR A 145 -7.33 -2.66 13.42
C THR A 145 -7.82 -4.04 13.01
N GLY A 146 -7.02 -5.09 13.23
CA GLY A 146 -7.29 -6.43 12.72
C GLY A 146 -7.09 -6.56 11.20
N CYS A 147 -6.48 -5.56 10.55
CA CYS A 147 -6.20 -5.61 9.11
C CYS A 147 -5.10 -6.62 8.78
N ASP A 148 -5.18 -7.19 7.59
CA ASP A 148 -4.11 -7.94 6.96
C ASP A 148 -3.14 -6.98 6.26
N LEU A 149 -1.97 -7.49 5.88
CA LEU A 149 -0.89 -6.76 5.22
C LEU A 149 -0.88 -7.07 3.72
N LEU A 150 -0.87 -6.03 2.90
CA LEU A 150 -0.33 -6.07 1.57
C LEU A 150 1.15 -5.71 1.70
N LEU A 151 2.03 -6.64 1.44
CA LEU A 151 3.48 -6.46 1.51
C LEU A 151 4.02 -5.99 0.16
N ASP A 152 4.42 -4.73 0.05
CA ASP A 152 5.19 -4.26 -1.10
C ASP A 152 6.69 -4.40 -0.80
N LEU A 153 7.38 -5.22 -1.61
CA LEU A 153 8.81 -5.51 -1.45
C LEU A 153 9.70 -4.36 -1.92
N GLY A 154 9.29 -3.62 -2.95
CA GLY A 154 10.00 -2.42 -3.38
C GLY A 154 9.99 -1.35 -2.30
N HIS A 155 8.83 -1.09 -1.71
CA HIS A 155 8.68 -0.19 -0.57
C HIS A 155 9.48 -0.66 0.64
N ALA A 156 9.49 -1.96 0.93
CA ALA A 156 10.26 -2.54 2.04
C ALA A 156 11.77 -2.33 1.85
N ARG A 157 12.29 -2.49 0.64
CA ARG A 157 13.70 -2.22 0.29
C ARG A 157 14.08 -0.77 0.56
N VAL A 158 13.26 0.17 0.08
CA VAL A 158 13.49 1.60 0.28
C VAL A 158 13.42 1.94 1.77
N ALA A 159 12.42 1.43 2.49
CA ALA A 159 12.27 1.65 3.93
C ALA A 159 13.46 1.09 4.73
N ALA A 160 13.93 -0.10 4.40
CA ALA A 160 15.10 -0.72 5.02
C ALA A 160 16.35 0.16 4.84
N ALA A 161 16.60 0.64 3.62
CA ALA A 161 17.71 1.54 3.32
C ALA A 161 17.64 2.85 4.13
N GLU A 162 16.46 3.45 4.27
CA GLU A 162 16.26 4.67 5.09
C GLU A 162 16.49 4.42 6.60
N LEU A 163 16.22 3.20 7.06
CA LEU A 163 16.46 2.80 8.45
C LEU A 163 17.88 2.29 8.71
N GLY A 164 18.69 2.05 7.66
CA GLY A 164 20.01 1.45 7.77
C GLY A 164 19.97 -0.03 8.14
N LEU A 165 18.89 -0.73 7.75
CA LEU A 165 18.70 -2.17 7.96
C LEU A 165 18.98 -2.94 6.66
N SER A 166 19.32 -4.24 6.78
CA SER A 166 19.20 -5.12 5.63
C SER A 166 17.71 -5.34 5.28
N GLU A 167 17.44 -5.61 3.99
CA GLU A 167 16.08 -5.86 3.52
C GLU A 167 15.41 -7.03 4.26
N ARG A 168 16.18 -8.10 4.48
CA ARG A 168 15.72 -9.28 5.22
C ARG A 168 15.43 -8.98 6.69
N ASP A 169 16.31 -8.22 7.37
CA ASP A 169 16.09 -7.82 8.77
C ASP A 169 14.87 -6.92 8.90
N TYR A 170 14.61 -6.06 7.92
CA TYR A 170 13.39 -5.26 7.88
C TYR A 170 12.15 -6.14 7.74
N LEU A 171 12.14 -7.07 6.78
CA LEU A 171 11.02 -7.99 6.56
C LEU A 171 10.73 -8.85 7.80
N LEU A 172 11.76 -9.36 8.49
CA LEU A 172 11.60 -10.18 9.70
C LEU A 172 10.94 -9.42 10.86
N GLN A 173 10.97 -8.09 10.85
CA GLN A 173 10.30 -7.26 11.85
C GLN A 173 8.84 -6.95 11.48
N LEU A 174 8.44 -7.15 10.22
CA LEU A 174 7.06 -7.00 9.79
C LEU A 174 6.19 -8.19 10.24
N PRO A 175 4.87 -8.03 10.35
CA PRO A 175 3.95 -9.12 10.68
C PRO A 175 3.67 -9.99 9.45
N LEU A 176 4.64 -10.81 9.04
CA LEU A 176 4.57 -11.63 7.84
C LEU A 176 3.43 -12.66 7.88
N GLU A 177 2.99 -13.04 9.09
CA GLU A 177 1.85 -13.90 9.31
C GLU A 177 0.50 -13.29 8.89
N ARG A 178 0.48 -11.96 8.65
CA ARG A 178 -0.70 -11.23 8.17
C ARG A 178 -0.67 -10.91 6.69
N VAL A 179 0.34 -11.34 5.96
CA VAL A 179 0.46 -11.04 4.53
C VAL A 179 -0.57 -11.83 3.74
N VAL A 180 -1.39 -11.14 2.98
CA VAL A 180 -2.41 -11.73 2.08
C VAL A 180 -2.14 -11.44 0.61
N GLN A 181 -1.34 -10.43 0.33
CA GLN A 181 -0.95 -10.02 -1.02
C GLN A 181 0.48 -9.51 -1.00
N ILE A 182 1.24 -9.74 -2.06
CA ILE A 182 2.59 -9.21 -2.23
C ILE A 182 2.63 -8.39 -3.52
N HIS A 183 3.16 -7.17 -3.42
CA HIS A 183 3.58 -6.37 -4.56
C HIS A 183 5.08 -6.51 -4.77
N VAL A 184 5.49 -6.52 -6.04
CA VAL A 184 6.90 -6.58 -6.41
C VAL A 184 7.16 -5.52 -7.47
N SER A 185 8.10 -4.63 -7.18
CA SER A 185 8.57 -3.61 -8.12
C SER A 185 10.10 -3.57 -8.10
N GLY A 186 10.70 -3.07 -9.17
CA GLY A 186 12.15 -2.88 -9.25
C GLY A 186 12.56 -1.49 -8.76
N PRO A 187 13.02 -1.31 -7.51
CA PRO A 187 13.56 -0.03 -7.05
C PRO A 187 14.92 0.25 -7.71
N ARG A 188 15.30 1.52 -7.77
CA ARG A 188 16.56 1.97 -8.39
C ARG A 188 17.26 3.01 -7.54
N ILE A 189 18.59 3.08 -7.68
CA ILE A 189 19.39 4.12 -7.07
C ILE A 189 19.40 5.37 -7.96
N LYS A 190 18.99 6.50 -7.38
CA LYS A 190 19.06 7.81 -8.00
C LYS A 190 19.65 8.80 -7.01
N ASN A 191 20.71 9.52 -7.43
CA ASN A 191 21.42 10.47 -6.58
C ASN A 191 21.89 9.86 -5.24
N GLY A 192 22.37 8.61 -5.27
CA GLY A 192 22.86 7.90 -4.09
C GLY A 192 21.79 7.42 -3.10
N ARG A 193 20.51 7.50 -3.45
CA ARG A 193 19.39 6.98 -2.63
C ARG A 193 18.61 5.95 -3.43
N LEU A 194 18.17 4.89 -2.75
CA LEU A 194 17.20 3.96 -3.29
C LEU A 194 15.82 4.62 -3.31
N PHE A 195 15.07 4.44 -4.39
CA PHE A 195 13.70 4.94 -4.52
C PHE A 195 12.87 3.92 -5.31
N ASP A 196 11.57 3.93 -5.05
CA ASP A 196 10.64 3.09 -5.78
C ASP A 196 10.45 3.61 -7.21
N ALA A 197 11.02 2.88 -8.16
CA ALA A 197 11.06 3.26 -9.57
C ALA A 197 10.05 2.51 -10.42
N HIS A 198 9.45 1.44 -9.90
CA HIS A 198 8.54 0.54 -10.65
C HIS A 198 9.16 0.05 -11.96
N GLU A 199 10.47 -0.22 -11.96
CA GLU A 199 11.17 -0.76 -13.13
C GLU A 199 11.18 -2.29 -13.14
N SER A 200 11.82 -2.88 -14.14
CA SER A 200 11.97 -4.33 -14.27
C SER A 200 12.67 -4.92 -13.06
N LEU A 201 12.24 -6.10 -12.65
CA LEU A 201 12.84 -6.83 -11.52
C LEU A 201 14.28 -7.26 -11.85
N GLN A 202 15.12 -7.22 -10.83
CA GLN A 202 16.50 -7.71 -10.85
C GLN A 202 16.60 -8.97 -9.97
N GLU A 203 17.76 -9.63 -9.98
CA GLU A 203 17.99 -10.87 -9.26
C GLU A 203 17.73 -10.71 -7.75
N GLU A 204 18.12 -9.58 -7.19
CA GLU A 204 17.90 -9.26 -5.78
C GLU A 204 16.41 -9.15 -5.42
N ASP A 205 15.57 -8.64 -6.34
CA ASP A 205 14.12 -8.54 -6.16
C ASP A 205 13.49 -9.93 -6.11
N TYR A 206 13.91 -10.84 -6.99
CA TYR A 206 13.47 -12.24 -6.97
C TYR A 206 13.93 -12.97 -5.72
N ALA A 207 15.19 -12.78 -5.29
CA ALA A 207 15.70 -13.39 -4.07
C ALA A 207 14.95 -12.91 -2.81
N LEU A 208 14.55 -11.64 -2.78
CA LEU A 208 13.74 -11.10 -1.69
C LEU A 208 12.28 -11.62 -1.73
N LEU A 209 11.71 -11.77 -2.93
CA LEU A 209 10.39 -12.39 -3.11
C LEU A 209 10.39 -13.83 -2.61
N GLU A 210 11.38 -14.63 -3.00
CA GLU A 210 11.52 -16.01 -2.51
C GLU A 210 11.61 -16.05 -0.98
N PHE A 211 12.44 -15.19 -0.39
CA PHE A 211 12.58 -15.06 1.06
C PHE A 211 11.26 -14.72 1.74
N ALA A 212 10.46 -13.82 1.16
CA ALA A 212 9.14 -13.44 1.68
C ALA A 212 8.14 -14.60 1.58
N LEU A 213 8.07 -15.28 0.43
CA LEU A 213 7.15 -16.40 0.19
C LEU A 213 7.41 -17.60 1.11
N GLN A 214 8.65 -17.82 1.52
CA GLN A 214 8.98 -18.88 2.50
C GLN A 214 8.42 -18.60 3.91
N ARG A 215 8.01 -17.36 4.21
CA ARG A 215 7.60 -16.89 5.55
C ARG A 215 6.19 -16.32 5.61
N ALA A 216 5.69 -15.88 4.50
CA ALA A 216 4.33 -15.41 4.33
C ALA A 216 3.53 -16.44 3.50
N GLN A 217 2.25 -16.54 3.77
CA GLN A 217 1.34 -17.39 2.99
C GLN A 217 0.25 -16.52 2.36
N PRO A 218 0.59 -15.75 1.29
CA PRO A 218 -0.39 -14.89 0.62
C PRO A 218 -1.52 -15.73 0.02
N ARG A 219 -2.71 -15.14 -0.05
CA ARG A 219 -3.94 -15.78 -0.55
C ARG A 219 -4.11 -15.64 -2.05
#